data_8d88daebc8f52374d2aa79bc5d85b97f
#
_entry.id   8d88daebc8f52374d2aa79bc5d85b97f
#
_cell.length_a   1.000
_cell.length_b   1.000
_cell.length_c   1.000
_cell.angle_alpha   90.00
_cell.angle_beta   90.00
_cell.angle_gamma   90.00
#
_symmetry.space_group_name_H-M   'P 1'
#
loop_
_entity.id
_entity.type
_entity.pdbx_description
1 polymer ?
#
loop_
_entity_poly.entity_id
_entity_poly.type
_entity_poly.pdbx_seq_one_letter_code
_entity_poly.pdbx_strand_id
1 'polypeptide(L)'
;MYPNDRVATFIAQNFIPVKIHIKQQPDTFKRFGVQWTPTLLTLDSSGVERYRFEGFLPVTDFLAQLALGLGHTAFAHEQWREAEERFRSIVRDFPETDAAPEALYWAGVSRYKGGDRAALADTAKQFQTSYGATSWAKKASVWASR
;
A
#
# COMPACT_ATOMS: atom_id res chain seq x y z
N MET A 1 14.20 -11.62 -9.20
CA MET A 1 14.04 -11.21 -7.79
C MET A 1 15.06 -10.12 -7.52
N TYR A 2 14.74 -9.22 -6.66
CA TYR A 2 15.56 -8.07 -6.32
C TYR A 2 16.76 -8.48 -5.44
N PRO A 3 17.97 -8.63 -5.98
CA PRO A 3 19.14 -8.93 -5.18
C PRO A 3 19.63 -7.64 -4.48
N ASN A 4 18.83 -7.14 -3.54
CA ASN A 4 19.10 -5.91 -2.82
C ASN A 4 18.88 -6.17 -1.33
N ASP A 5 19.88 -5.87 -0.51
CA ASP A 5 19.85 -6.13 0.92
C ASP A 5 18.73 -5.39 1.65
N ARG A 6 18.37 -4.19 1.21
CA ARG A 6 17.24 -3.45 1.79
C ARG A 6 15.92 -4.17 1.57
N VAL A 7 15.71 -4.69 0.36
CA VAL A 7 14.51 -5.46 0.00
C VAL A 7 14.46 -6.76 0.78
N ALA A 8 15.56 -7.50 0.82
CA ALA A 8 15.66 -8.76 1.54
C ALA A 8 15.37 -8.57 3.04
N THR A 9 15.95 -7.54 3.64
CA THR A 9 15.74 -7.20 5.06
C THR A 9 14.30 -6.82 5.32
N PHE A 10 13.72 -5.97 4.49
CA PHE A 10 12.32 -5.53 4.65
C PHE A 10 11.35 -6.72 4.55
N ILE A 11 11.55 -7.59 3.56
CA ILE A 11 10.72 -8.79 3.39
C ILE A 11 10.86 -9.72 4.61
N ALA A 12 12.09 -10.00 5.04
CA ALA A 12 12.34 -10.90 6.18
C ALA A 12 11.73 -10.39 7.49
N GLN A 13 11.69 -9.08 7.68
CA GLN A 13 11.11 -8.47 8.89
C GLN A 13 9.59 -8.40 8.90
N ASN A 14 8.94 -8.39 7.73
CA ASN A 14 7.51 -8.05 7.62
C ASN A 14 6.66 -9.15 6.99
N PHE A 15 7.25 -10.12 6.30
CA PHE A 15 6.52 -11.12 5.52
C PHE A 15 7.09 -12.52 5.68
N ILE A 16 6.25 -13.51 5.38
CA ILE A 16 6.66 -14.87 5.06
C ILE A 16 6.62 -14.98 3.53
N PRO A 17 7.78 -14.90 2.84
CA PRO A 17 7.81 -14.88 1.38
C PRO A 17 7.56 -16.28 0.80
N VAL A 18 6.67 -16.34 -0.18
CA VAL A 18 6.41 -17.54 -0.97
C VAL A 18 6.58 -17.21 -2.45
N LYS A 19 7.42 -17.96 -3.14
CA LYS A 19 7.61 -17.82 -4.58
C LYS A 19 6.84 -18.90 -5.33
N ILE A 20 5.94 -18.47 -6.20
CA ILE A 20 5.14 -19.34 -7.04
C ILE A 20 5.62 -19.25 -8.48
N HIS A 21 5.89 -20.40 -9.09
CA HIS A 21 6.30 -20.48 -10.50
C HIS A 21 5.16 -20.99 -11.37
N ILE A 22 4.81 -20.22 -12.41
CA ILE A 22 3.64 -20.51 -13.27
C ILE A 22 3.61 -21.92 -13.83
N LYS A 23 4.76 -22.43 -14.27
CA LYS A 23 4.86 -23.78 -14.86
C LYS A 23 4.73 -24.92 -13.84
N GLN A 24 5.07 -24.63 -12.58
CA GLN A 24 5.06 -25.62 -11.50
C GLN A 24 3.74 -25.61 -10.72
N GLN A 25 3.09 -24.48 -10.63
CA GLN A 25 1.89 -24.25 -9.81
C GLN A 25 0.81 -23.48 -10.58
N PRO A 26 0.35 -23.99 -11.73
CA PRO A 26 -0.61 -23.27 -12.58
C PRO A 26 -1.95 -23.02 -11.88
N ASP A 27 -2.39 -23.91 -10.99
CA ASP A 27 -3.65 -23.76 -10.26
C ASP A 27 -3.62 -22.60 -9.28
N THR A 28 -2.46 -22.32 -8.68
CA THR A 28 -2.26 -21.17 -7.81
C THR A 28 -2.36 -19.86 -8.59
N PHE A 29 -1.79 -19.81 -9.79
CA PHE A 29 -1.96 -18.67 -10.71
C PHE A 29 -3.43 -18.43 -11.05
N LYS A 30 -4.16 -19.49 -11.40
CA LYS A 30 -5.61 -19.41 -11.66
C LYS A 30 -6.38 -18.90 -10.46
N ARG A 31 -6.09 -19.47 -9.28
CA ARG A 31 -6.76 -19.10 -8.03
C ARG A 31 -6.67 -17.60 -7.75
N PHE A 32 -5.51 -16.99 -7.98
CA PHE A 32 -5.28 -15.57 -7.73
C PHE A 32 -5.53 -14.68 -8.97
N GLY A 33 -5.96 -15.25 -10.09
CA GLY A 33 -6.25 -14.50 -11.31
C GLY A 33 -5.05 -13.73 -11.86
N VAL A 34 -3.84 -14.28 -11.70
CA VAL A 34 -2.61 -13.65 -12.18
C VAL A 34 -2.55 -13.73 -13.70
N GLN A 35 -2.36 -12.59 -14.37
CA GLN A 35 -2.30 -12.48 -15.83
C GLN A 35 -0.93 -12.09 -16.36
N TRP A 36 -0.07 -11.57 -15.52
CA TRP A 36 1.26 -11.10 -15.86
C TRP A 36 2.28 -11.43 -14.78
N THR A 37 3.55 -11.49 -15.14
CA THR A 37 4.64 -11.73 -14.19
C THR A 37 5.71 -10.65 -14.31
N PRO A 38 6.29 -10.17 -13.20
CA PRO A 38 5.95 -10.54 -11.83
C PRO A 38 4.65 -9.91 -11.33
N THR A 39 3.88 -10.64 -10.56
CA THR A 39 2.77 -10.13 -9.75
C THR A 39 3.07 -10.43 -8.29
N LEU A 40 2.97 -9.43 -7.45
CA LEU A 40 3.20 -9.56 -6.02
C LEU A 40 1.87 -9.37 -5.28
N LEU A 41 1.59 -10.30 -4.39
CA LEU A 41 0.38 -10.32 -3.59
C LEU A 41 0.75 -10.22 -2.12
N THR A 42 0.08 -9.36 -1.39
CA THR A 42 0.08 -9.38 0.08
C THR A 42 -1.16 -10.10 0.54
N LEU A 43 -0.98 -11.23 1.21
CA LEU A 43 -2.05 -12.00 1.83
C LEU A 43 -2.01 -11.79 3.33
N ASP A 44 -3.18 -11.80 3.98
CA ASP A 44 -3.23 -11.87 5.43
C ASP A 44 -3.02 -13.30 5.94
N SER A 45 -3.03 -13.48 7.27
CA SER A 45 -2.85 -14.79 7.90
C SER A 45 -3.94 -15.81 7.56
N SER A 46 -5.07 -15.36 7.05
CA SER A 46 -6.16 -16.22 6.55
C SER A 46 -6.03 -16.57 5.07
N GLY A 47 -4.98 -16.07 4.40
CA GLY A 47 -4.75 -16.29 2.97
C GLY A 47 -5.61 -15.41 2.07
N VAL A 48 -6.22 -14.36 2.60
CA VAL A 48 -7.01 -13.39 1.84
C VAL A 48 -6.10 -12.32 1.25
N GLU A 49 -6.23 -12.07 -0.06
CA GLU A 49 -5.49 -11.02 -0.74
C GLU A 49 -5.93 -9.64 -0.23
N ARG A 50 -4.95 -8.85 0.22
CA ARG A 50 -5.18 -7.49 0.72
C ARG A 50 -4.60 -6.42 -0.16
N TYR A 51 -3.58 -6.75 -0.94
CA TYR A 51 -2.96 -5.84 -1.88
C TYR A 51 -2.25 -6.60 -3.00
N ARG A 52 -2.17 -5.99 -4.19
CA ARG A 52 -1.35 -6.52 -5.29
C ARG A 52 -0.75 -5.39 -6.11
N PHE A 53 0.39 -5.69 -6.71
CA PHE A 53 0.96 -4.87 -7.78
C PHE A 53 1.70 -5.74 -8.79
N GLU A 54 1.86 -5.24 -9.99
CA GLU A 54 2.40 -5.97 -11.13
C GLU A 54 3.60 -5.24 -11.73
N GLY A 55 4.50 -6.00 -12.33
CA GLY A 55 5.65 -5.48 -13.03
C GLY A 55 6.88 -5.25 -12.16
N PHE A 56 7.98 -4.93 -12.82
CA PHE A 56 9.23 -4.57 -12.15
C PHE A 56 9.20 -3.10 -11.76
N LEU A 57 9.71 -2.80 -10.58
CA LEU A 57 9.83 -1.44 -10.05
C LEU A 57 11.26 -1.18 -9.56
N PRO A 58 11.70 0.08 -9.58
CA PRO A 58 12.90 0.48 -8.84
C PRO A 58 12.80 0.10 -7.36
N VAL A 59 13.94 -0.10 -6.70
CA VAL A 59 13.98 -0.61 -5.31
C VAL A 59 13.13 0.22 -4.36
N THR A 60 13.21 1.54 -4.44
CA THR A 60 12.45 2.44 -3.55
C THR A 60 10.96 2.31 -3.76
N ASP A 61 10.51 2.29 -5.02
CA ASP A 61 9.10 2.10 -5.36
C ASP A 61 8.59 0.71 -4.97
N PHE A 62 9.42 -0.30 -5.15
CA PHE A 62 9.10 -1.66 -4.74
C PHE A 62 8.87 -1.77 -3.22
N LEU A 63 9.76 -1.19 -2.43
CA LEU A 63 9.62 -1.14 -0.97
C LEU A 63 8.36 -0.38 -0.55
N ALA A 64 8.07 0.74 -1.20
CA ALA A 64 6.87 1.52 -0.94
C ALA A 64 5.59 0.73 -1.24
N GLN A 65 5.56 -0.04 -2.33
CA GLN A 65 4.43 -0.90 -2.68
C GLN A 65 4.24 -2.06 -1.67
N LEU A 66 5.33 -2.67 -1.21
CA LEU A 66 5.26 -3.68 -0.14
C LEU A 66 4.71 -3.07 1.16
N ALA A 67 5.15 -1.87 1.50
CA ALA A 67 4.66 -1.15 2.68
C ALA A 67 3.16 -0.80 2.55
N LEU A 68 2.67 -0.45 1.35
CA LEU A 68 1.22 -0.29 1.11
C LEU A 68 0.46 -1.57 1.43
N GLY A 69 0.98 -2.72 1.05
CA GLY A 69 0.37 -4.02 1.37
C GLY A 69 0.17 -4.21 2.88
N LEU A 70 1.15 -3.83 3.70
CA LEU A 70 1.03 -3.87 5.16
C LEU A 70 -0.03 -2.90 5.68
N GLY A 71 -0.07 -1.69 5.15
CA GLY A 71 -1.08 -0.69 5.51
C GLY A 71 -2.50 -1.15 5.17
N HIS A 72 -2.71 -1.69 3.98
CA HIS A 72 -4.00 -2.22 3.55
C HIS A 72 -4.43 -3.46 4.35
N THR A 73 -3.49 -4.28 4.78
CA THR A 73 -3.78 -5.42 5.66
C THR A 73 -4.28 -4.94 7.02
N ALA A 74 -3.60 -4.00 7.65
CA ALA A 74 -4.03 -3.41 8.91
C ALA A 74 -5.41 -2.73 8.77
N PHE A 75 -5.63 -2.01 7.67
CA PHE A 75 -6.91 -1.37 7.36
C PHE A 75 -8.06 -2.38 7.24
N ALA A 76 -7.84 -3.48 6.53
CA ALA A 76 -8.83 -4.53 6.34
C ALA A 76 -9.22 -5.23 7.65
N HIS A 77 -8.31 -5.27 8.62
CA HIS A 77 -8.55 -5.80 9.97
C HIS A 77 -9.05 -4.74 10.96
N GLU A 78 -9.45 -3.56 10.46
CA GLU A 78 -9.96 -2.45 11.26
C GLU A 78 -8.99 -1.94 12.34
N GLN A 79 -7.71 -2.19 12.15
CA GLN A 79 -6.62 -1.68 12.99
C GLN A 79 -6.28 -0.26 12.58
N TRP A 80 -7.18 0.67 12.86
CA TRP A 80 -7.16 2.03 12.29
C TRP A 80 -5.91 2.82 12.64
N ARG A 81 -5.46 2.74 13.87
CA ARG A 81 -4.24 3.42 14.33
C ARG A 81 -3.00 2.83 13.65
N GLU A 82 -2.89 1.52 13.60
CA GLU A 82 -1.78 0.86 12.94
C GLU A 82 -1.78 1.16 11.43
N ALA A 83 -2.94 1.10 10.78
CA ALA A 83 -3.07 1.45 9.37
C ALA A 83 -2.61 2.88 9.11
N GLU A 84 -3.06 3.85 9.90
CA GLU A 84 -2.62 5.24 9.80
C GLU A 84 -1.09 5.37 9.94
N GLU A 85 -0.50 4.77 10.95
CA GLU A 85 0.95 4.82 11.18
C GLU A 85 1.74 4.22 10.01
N ARG A 86 1.30 3.08 9.47
CA ARG A 86 1.92 2.44 8.30
C ARG A 86 1.82 3.31 7.05
N PHE A 87 0.66 3.85 6.75
CA PHE A 87 0.50 4.74 5.60
C PHE A 87 1.30 6.04 5.76
N ARG A 88 1.33 6.65 6.94
CA ARG A 88 2.15 7.84 7.21
C ARG A 88 3.64 7.57 7.05
N SER A 89 4.11 6.41 7.45
CA SER A 89 5.52 6.03 7.26
C SER A 89 5.92 6.00 5.78
N ILE A 90 5.01 5.61 4.89
CA ILE A 90 5.27 5.62 3.45
C ILE A 90 5.45 7.05 2.92
N VAL A 91 4.58 7.97 3.33
CA VAL A 91 4.70 9.39 2.95
C VAL A 91 6.02 10.00 3.45
N ARG A 92 6.45 9.63 4.65
CA ARG A 92 7.70 10.11 5.24
C ARG A 92 8.94 9.50 4.58
N ASP A 93 8.95 8.18 4.38
CA ASP A 93 10.16 7.44 4.00
C ASP A 93 10.30 7.30 2.47
N PHE A 94 9.20 7.40 1.74
CA PHE A 94 9.14 7.22 0.27
C PHE A 94 8.35 8.34 -0.43
N PRO A 95 8.61 9.62 -0.14
CA PRO A 95 7.75 10.73 -0.58
C PRO A 95 7.70 10.94 -2.10
N GLU A 96 8.72 10.47 -2.84
CA GLU A 96 8.85 10.64 -4.29
C GLU A 96 8.22 9.50 -5.09
N THR A 97 7.64 8.50 -4.42
CA THR A 97 7.03 7.34 -5.09
C THR A 97 5.55 7.55 -5.38
N ASP A 98 5.03 6.83 -6.35
CA ASP A 98 3.57 6.81 -6.65
C ASP A 98 2.75 6.25 -5.48
N ALA A 99 3.37 5.48 -4.59
CA ALA A 99 2.73 4.97 -3.38
C ALA A 99 2.43 6.06 -2.34
N ALA A 100 3.21 7.15 -2.30
CA ALA A 100 3.07 8.19 -1.30
C ALA A 100 1.71 8.91 -1.32
N PRO A 101 1.20 9.38 -2.47
CA PRO A 101 -0.13 9.99 -2.50
C PRO A 101 -1.26 9.01 -2.17
N GLU A 102 -1.17 7.75 -2.58
CA GLU A 102 -2.09 6.71 -2.15
C GLU A 102 -2.06 6.53 -0.63
N ALA A 103 -0.88 6.44 -0.05
CA ALA A 103 -0.69 6.31 1.39
C ALA A 103 -1.25 7.52 2.16
N LEU A 104 -1.05 8.74 1.67
CA LEU A 104 -1.62 9.93 2.27
C LEU A 104 -3.15 9.87 2.32
N TYR A 105 -3.78 9.45 1.23
CA TYR A 105 -5.23 9.26 1.15
C TYR A 105 -5.71 8.27 2.21
N TRP A 106 -5.14 7.08 2.24
CA TRP A 106 -5.55 6.02 3.16
C TRP A 106 -5.18 6.28 4.61
N ALA A 107 -4.13 7.06 4.89
CA ALA A 107 -3.84 7.56 6.23
C ALA A 107 -4.98 8.45 6.75
N GLY A 108 -5.49 9.36 5.92
CA GLY A 108 -6.64 10.19 6.24
C GLY A 108 -7.89 9.38 6.50
N VAL A 109 -8.19 8.40 5.64
CA VAL A 109 -9.34 7.50 5.81
C VAL A 109 -9.21 6.67 7.10
N SER A 110 -8.02 6.13 7.37
CA SER A 110 -7.76 5.35 8.61
C SER A 110 -8.00 6.18 9.86
N ARG A 111 -7.49 7.41 9.88
CA ARG A 111 -7.69 8.36 10.99
C ARG A 111 -9.17 8.70 11.18
N TYR A 112 -9.91 8.93 10.09
CA TYR A 112 -11.35 9.17 10.13
C TYR A 112 -12.11 7.96 10.68
N LYS A 113 -11.80 6.76 10.20
CA LYS A 113 -12.39 5.50 10.70
C LYS A 113 -12.06 5.26 12.16
N GLY A 114 -10.92 5.72 12.63
CA GLY A 114 -10.50 5.70 14.04
C GLY A 114 -11.21 6.72 14.93
N GLY A 115 -12.08 7.58 14.38
CA GLY A 115 -12.93 8.49 15.13
C GLY A 115 -12.60 9.99 14.98
N ASP A 116 -11.56 10.37 14.25
CA ASP A 116 -11.23 11.78 14.01
C ASP A 116 -12.04 12.35 12.84
N ARG A 117 -13.08 13.11 13.17
CA ARG A 117 -13.98 13.70 12.17
C ARG A 117 -13.31 14.76 11.28
N ALA A 118 -12.24 15.41 11.74
CA ALA A 118 -11.51 16.42 10.98
C ALA A 118 -10.54 15.81 9.96
N ALA A 119 -10.23 14.52 10.08
CA ALA A 119 -9.18 13.85 9.33
C ALA A 119 -9.30 14.00 7.81
N LEU A 120 -10.52 13.90 7.27
CA LEU A 120 -10.72 13.97 5.82
C LEU A 120 -10.47 15.40 5.29
N ALA A 121 -10.98 16.41 5.97
CA ALA A 121 -10.75 17.82 5.59
C ALA A 121 -9.26 18.20 5.72
N ASP A 122 -8.60 17.73 6.78
CA ASP A 122 -7.16 17.95 6.98
C ASP A 122 -6.34 17.26 5.87
N THR A 123 -6.72 16.06 5.48
CA THR A 123 -6.07 15.33 4.39
C THR A 123 -6.24 16.03 3.05
N ALA A 124 -7.44 16.56 2.76
CA ALA A 124 -7.67 17.36 1.56
C ALA A 124 -6.77 18.59 1.50
N LYS A 125 -6.57 19.29 2.63
CA LYS A 125 -5.63 20.42 2.73
C LYS A 125 -4.18 19.99 2.46
N GLN A 126 -3.75 18.83 2.99
CA GLN A 126 -2.41 18.31 2.72
C GLN A 126 -2.19 18.03 1.23
N PHE A 127 -3.19 17.52 0.51
CA PHE A 127 -3.11 17.34 -0.93
C PHE A 127 -3.00 18.66 -1.70
N GLN A 128 -3.46 19.78 -1.18
CA GLN A 128 -3.29 21.09 -1.81
C GLN A 128 -1.81 21.54 -1.82
N THR A 129 -1.04 21.13 -0.84
CA THR A 129 0.38 21.48 -0.69
C THR A 129 1.33 20.40 -1.21
N SER A 130 0.86 19.16 -1.30
CA SER A 130 1.65 17.99 -1.71
C SER A 130 0.80 17.05 -2.57
N TYR A 131 1.37 16.57 -3.67
CA TYR A 131 0.70 15.60 -4.56
C TYR A 131 -0.57 16.10 -5.26
N GLY A 132 -0.71 17.42 -5.43
CA GLY A 132 -1.93 18.06 -5.97
C GLY A 132 -2.31 17.65 -7.39
N ALA A 133 -1.34 17.19 -8.20
CA ALA A 133 -1.57 16.74 -9.58
C ALA A 133 -1.97 15.25 -9.70
N THR A 134 -2.09 14.54 -8.59
CA THR A 134 -2.37 13.10 -8.59
C THR A 134 -3.87 12.78 -8.64
N SER A 135 -4.21 11.57 -9.08
CA SER A 135 -5.59 11.07 -9.01
C SER A 135 -6.10 10.96 -7.56
N TRP A 136 -5.22 10.74 -6.62
CA TRP A 136 -5.55 10.69 -5.18
C TRP A 136 -5.97 12.06 -4.65
N ALA A 137 -5.32 13.14 -5.10
CA ALA A 137 -5.74 14.50 -4.79
C ALA A 137 -7.16 14.79 -5.32
N LYS A 138 -7.49 14.33 -6.52
CA LYS A 138 -8.84 14.44 -7.07
C LYS A 138 -9.87 13.72 -6.22
N LYS A 139 -9.56 12.51 -5.76
CA LYS A 139 -10.44 11.75 -4.85
C LYS A 139 -10.63 12.46 -3.51
N ALA A 140 -9.56 13.04 -2.96
CA ALA A 140 -9.61 13.77 -1.69
C ALA A 140 -10.29 15.14 -1.79
N SER A 141 -10.39 15.73 -2.98
CA SER A 141 -10.94 17.08 -3.18
C SER A 141 -12.37 17.24 -2.70
N VAL A 142 -13.17 16.17 -2.75
CA VAL A 142 -14.55 16.18 -2.24
C VAL A 142 -14.65 16.34 -0.72
N TRP A 143 -13.55 16.16 0.00
CA TRP A 143 -13.50 16.33 1.45
C TRP A 143 -13.26 17.76 1.88
N ALA A 144 -12.80 18.63 0.97
CA ALA A 144 -12.50 20.02 1.27
C ALA A 144 -13.73 20.86 1.66
N SER A 145 -14.92 20.40 1.28
CA SER A 145 -16.20 21.07 1.52
C SER A 145 -17.02 20.48 2.67
N ARG A 146 -16.43 19.59 3.46
CA ARG A 146 -17.12 18.93 4.58
C ARG A 146 -16.73 19.49 5.94
#